data_8fd7c7ef9d3ff7a4b1b939c805823c9a
#
_entry.id   8fd7c7ef9d3ff7a4b1b939c805823c9a
#
_cell.length_a   1.000
_cell.length_b   1.000
_cell.length_c   1.000
_cell.angle_alpha   90.00
_cell.angle_beta   90.00
_cell.angle_gamma   90.00
#
_symmetry.space_group_name_H-M   'P 1'
#
loop_
_entity.id
_entity.type
_entity.pdbx_description
1 polymer ?
#
loop_
_entity_poly.entity_id
_entity_poly.type
_entity_poly.pdbx_seq_one_letter_code
_entity_poly.pdbx_strand_id
1 'polypeptide(L)' 'IFGIVTDQCVDMAVRDAADRGYLVTMVSDASTTLTNERQKNALNAFSGYCRIMRTKDLLVELKNIT' A
#
# COMPACT_ATOMS: atom_id res chain seq x y z
N ILE A 1 -2.50 2.92 -3.61
CA ILE A 1 -1.27 2.57 -4.37
C ILE A 1 -1.12 1.07 -4.43
N PHE A 2 -0.81 0.56 -5.56
CA PHE A 2 -0.56 -0.87 -5.78
C PHE A 2 0.45 -1.02 -6.91
N GLY A 3 0.96 -2.23 -7.09
CA GLY A 3 1.86 -2.54 -8.19
C GLY A 3 3.02 -3.44 -7.77
N ILE A 4 4.09 -3.41 -8.53
CA ILE A 4 5.33 -4.11 -8.28
C ILE A 4 6.50 -3.14 -8.47
N VAL A 5 7.53 -3.23 -7.68
CA VAL A 5 7.85 -4.14 -6.58
C VAL A 5 7.55 -3.44 -5.26
N THR A 6 6.89 -4.13 -4.33
CA THR A 6 6.39 -3.52 -3.09
C THR A 6 7.46 -2.77 -2.29
N ASP A 7 8.63 -3.35 -2.13
CA ASP A 7 9.70 -2.77 -1.32
C ASP A 7 10.68 -1.89 -2.12
N GLN A 8 10.32 -1.56 -3.36
CA GLN A 8 11.12 -0.66 -4.22
C GLN A 8 10.23 0.44 -4.79
N CYS A 9 9.68 0.26 -6.00
CA CYS A 9 8.90 1.33 -6.67
C CYS A 9 7.65 1.70 -5.89
N VAL A 10 6.94 0.73 -5.36
CA VAL A 10 5.72 0.98 -4.58
C VAL A 10 6.08 1.70 -3.28
N ASP A 11 7.14 1.25 -2.59
CA ASP A 11 7.63 1.89 -1.38
C ASP A 11 7.96 3.37 -1.62
N MET A 12 8.71 3.67 -2.66
CA MET A 12 9.06 5.04 -3.00
C MET A 12 7.82 5.88 -3.29
N ALA A 13 6.86 5.34 -4.02
CA ALA A 13 5.62 6.05 -4.32
C ALA A 13 4.80 6.35 -3.07
N VAL A 14 4.71 5.38 -2.15
CA VAL A 14 3.98 5.56 -0.88
C VAL A 14 4.63 6.63 -0.04
N ARG A 15 5.96 6.59 0.12
CA ARG A 15 6.70 7.57 0.93
C ARG A 15 6.58 8.97 0.34
N ASP A 16 6.74 9.09 -0.97
CA ASP A 16 6.67 10.38 -1.65
C ASP A 16 5.26 10.98 -1.53
N ALA A 17 4.23 10.17 -1.73
CA ALA A 17 2.85 10.65 -1.58
C ALA A 17 2.55 11.10 -0.15
N ALA A 18 3.01 10.35 0.85
CA ALA A 18 2.82 10.71 2.25
C ALA A 18 3.54 12.02 2.58
N ASP A 19 4.77 12.21 2.08
CA ASP A 19 5.53 13.43 2.28
C ASP A 19 4.84 14.66 1.68
N ARG A 20 4.08 14.46 0.60
CA ARG A 20 3.33 15.53 -0.05
C ARG A 20 1.98 15.84 0.61
N GLY A 21 1.68 15.17 1.71
CA GLY A 21 0.46 15.42 2.48
C GLY A 21 -0.77 14.63 2.05
N TYR A 22 -0.62 13.65 1.18
CA TYR A 22 -1.74 12.80 0.79
C TYR A 22 -2.05 11.78 1.87
N LEU A 23 -3.33 11.44 2.02
CA LEU A 23 -3.75 10.32 2.85
C LEU A 23 -3.67 9.05 2.00
N VAL A 24 -2.57 8.31 2.15
CA VAL A 24 -2.24 7.20 1.29
C VAL A 24 -2.86 5.90 1.80
N THR A 25 -3.45 5.12 0.88
CA THR A 25 -3.87 3.74 1.13
C THR A 25 -3.09 2.82 0.20
N MET A 26 -2.39 1.84 0.78
CA MET A 26 -1.65 0.83 0.04
C MET A 26 -2.48 -0.44 -0.04
N VAL A 27 -2.66 -0.98 -1.25
CA VAL A 27 -3.48 -2.18 -1.46
C VAL A 27 -2.57 -3.40 -1.39
N SER A 28 -2.62 -4.11 -0.26
CA SER A 28 -1.63 -5.14 0.08
C SER A 28 -1.65 -6.36 -0.82
N ASP A 29 -2.83 -6.78 -1.27
CA ASP A 29 -2.96 -7.97 -2.12
C ASP A 29 -2.87 -7.65 -3.62
N ALA A 30 -2.70 -6.40 -3.97
CA ALA A 30 -2.45 -5.96 -5.35
C ALA A 30 -1.00 -5.53 -5.56
N SER A 31 -0.14 -5.78 -4.60
CA SER A 31 1.28 -5.44 -4.65
C SER A 31 2.10 -6.66 -4.27
N THR A 32 3.28 -6.82 -4.87
CA THR A 32 4.12 -7.96 -4.58
C THR A 32 5.60 -7.62 -4.70
N THR A 33 6.44 -8.48 -4.16
CA THR A 33 7.90 -8.37 -4.28
C THR A 33 8.49 -9.77 -4.43
N LEU A 34 9.81 -9.87 -4.36
CA LEU A 34 10.54 -11.10 -4.70
C LEU A 34 10.31 -12.24 -3.73
N THR A 35 10.07 -11.96 -2.44
CA THR A 35 9.82 -13.00 -1.44
C THR A 35 8.68 -12.60 -0.50
N ASN A 36 8.05 -13.59 0.12
CA ASN A 36 7.01 -13.32 1.11
C ASN A 36 7.53 -12.57 2.33
N GLU A 37 8.75 -12.85 2.73
CA GLU A 37 9.38 -12.15 3.85
C GLU A 37 9.59 -10.66 3.56
N ARG A 38 10.08 -10.34 2.36
CA ARG A 38 10.25 -8.95 1.94
C ARG A 38 8.91 -8.23 1.86
N GLN A 39 7.88 -8.90 1.36
CA GLN A 39 6.53 -8.35 1.31
C GLN A 39 6.03 -8.00 2.72
N LYS A 40 6.15 -8.92 3.65
CA LYS A 40 5.72 -8.72 5.04
C LYS A 40 6.48 -7.58 5.70
N ASN A 41 7.79 -7.52 5.51
CA ASN A 41 8.62 -6.46 6.07
C ASN A 41 8.26 -5.09 5.50
N ALA A 42 8.02 -5.02 4.20
CA ALA A 42 7.61 -3.77 3.55
C ALA A 42 6.27 -3.28 4.07
N LEU A 43 5.28 -4.16 4.19
CA LEU A 43 3.97 -3.80 4.70
C LEU A 43 4.04 -3.30 6.14
N ASN A 44 4.87 -3.92 6.98
CA ASN A 44 5.08 -3.46 8.34
C ASN A 44 5.69 -2.06 8.38
N ALA A 45 6.63 -1.77 7.49
CA ALA A 45 7.24 -0.46 7.40
C ALA A 45 6.23 0.63 7.00
N PHE A 46 5.29 0.29 6.11
CA PHE A 46 4.27 1.25 5.65
C PHE A 46 3.24 1.61 6.70
N SER A 47 3.02 0.75 7.69
CA SER A 47 1.95 0.93 8.67
C SER A 47 2.07 2.21 9.48
N GLY A 48 3.26 2.82 9.51
CA GLY A 48 3.50 4.05 10.25
C GLY A 48 3.03 5.31 9.53
N TYR A 49 2.78 5.28 8.22
CA TYR A 49 2.43 6.48 7.46
C TYR A 49 1.42 6.28 6.33
N CYS A 50 0.84 5.11 6.22
CA CYS A 50 -0.26 4.91 5.28
C CYS A 50 -1.22 3.84 5.80
N ARG A 51 -2.43 3.83 5.23
CA ARG A 51 -3.38 2.75 5.49
C ARG A 51 -3.03 1.57 4.60
N ILE A 52 -3.15 0.36 5.16
CA ILE A 52 -2.94 -0.87 4.41
C ILE A 52 -4.27 -1.59 4.33
N MET A 53 -4.78 -1.80 3.11
CA MET A 53 -6.06 -2.46 2.88
C MET A 53 -5.91 -3.55 1.82
N ARG A 54 -6.76 -4.57 1.91
CA ARG A 54 -6.90 -5.55 0.85
C ARG A 54 -7.89 -5.01 -0.19
N THR A 55 -7.79 -5.51 -1.42
CA THR A 55 -8.65 -5.07 -2.51
C THR A 55 -10.13 -5.15 -2.14
N LYS A 56 -10.54 -6.24 -1.51
CA LYS A 56 -11.93 -6.45 -1.11
C LYS A 56 -12.43 -5.34 -0.19
N ASP A 57 -11.61 -4.98 0.79
CA ASP A 57 -11.98 -3.95 1.78
C ASP A 57 -12.05 -2.57 1.14
N LEU A 58 -11.12 -2.29 0.24
CA LEU A 58 -11.10 -1.02 -0.48
C LEU A 58 -12.34 -0.86 -1.37
N LEU A 59 -12.73 -1.93 -2.07
CA LEU A 59 -13.92 -1.90 -2.92
C LEU A 59 -15.19 -1.65 -2.12
N VAL A 60 -15.29 -2.23 -0.93
CA VAL A 60 -16.43 -1.97 -0.03
C VAL A 60 -16.47 -0.50 0.38
N GLU A 61 -15.33 0.06 0.75
CA GLU A 61 -15.26 1.46 1.14
C GLU A 61 -15.63 2.40 0.00
N LEU A 62 -15.13 2.15 -1.20
CA LEU A 62 -15.48 2.96 -2.38
C LEU A 62 -16.97 2.87 -2.72
N LYS A 63 -17.55 1.70 -2.56
CA LYS A 63 -18.98 1.50 -2.82
C LYS A 63 -19.83 2.30 -1.84
N ASN A 64 -19.39 2.42 -0.60
CA ASN A 64 -20.14 3.18 0.42
C ASN A 64 -20.06 4.69 0.20
N ILE A 65 -19.03 5.16 -0.50
CA ILE A 65 -18.87 6.59 -0.82
C ILE A 65 -19.79 6.99 -1.98
N THR A 66 -20.02 6.08 -2.90
CA THR A 66 -20.84 6.33 -4.08
C THR A 66 -22.28 5.91 -3.86
#